data_575fc5e8ede68866bbecb04e29a41a80
#
_entry.id   575fc5e8ede68866bbecb04e29a41a80
#
_cell.length_a   1.000
_cell.length_b   1.000
_cell.length_c   1.000
_cell.angle_alpha   90.00
_cell.angle_beta   90.00
_cell.angle_gamma   90.00
#
_symmetry.space_group_name_H-M   'P 1'
#
loop_
_entity.id
_entity.type
_entity.pdbx_description
1 polymer ?
#
loop_
_entity_poly.entity_id
_entity_poly.type
_entity_poly.pdbx_seq_one_letter_code
_entity_poly.pdbx_strand_id
1 'polypeptide(L)'
;MSIVKYMLENNTVFNVPLSHLQKHLTEKEKNIFERFLDENILLRKDLTPERKGPFSRNEVVNFTYDSFRDYLISTYLLDVVEPNNYLKLEALAKEYTAKGHQLREGLAPFLFVHARNSQNNKVINMISCLDWYADVFEMFIWDIDDVLITQDDIALVKSILASDQPGYMANKLIL
;
A
#
# COMPACT_ATOMS: atom_id res chain seq x y z
N MET A 1 -7.59 -9.77 7.03
CA MET A 1 -7.56 -8.32 6.67
C MET A 1 -7.91 -7.35 7.82
N SER A 2 -8.27 -7.83 9.00
CA SER A 2 -8.70 -7.00 10.15
C SER A 2 -7.63 -6.00 10.61
N ILE A 3 -6.33 -6.34 10.54
CA ILE A 3 -5.23 -5.45 10.91
C ILE A 3 -5.14 -4.22 9.98
N VAL A 4 -5.23 -4.43 8.66
CA VAL A 4 -5.21 -3.34 7.66
C VAL A 4 -6.44 -2.44 7.80
N LYS A 5 -7.62 -3.05 8.00
CA LYS A 5 -8.85 -2.29 8.25
C LYS A 5 -8.69 -1.35 9.45
N TYR A 6 -8.17 -1.86 10.57
CA TYR A 6 -7.92 -1.04 11.76
C TYR A 6 -6.95 0.12 11.44
N MET A 7 -5.85 -0.17 10.73
CA MET A 7 -4.88 0.85 10.36
C MET A 7 -5.52 2.01 9.59
N LEU A 8 -6.34 1.69 8.58
CA LEU A 8 -7.01 2.69 7.75
C LEU A 8 -8.10 3.45 8.53
N GLU A 9 -8.88 2.78 9.39
CA GLU A 9 -9.94 3.42 10.18
C GLU A 9 -9.41 4.35 11.28
N ASN A 10 -8.19 4.12 11.75
CA ASN A 10 -7.58 4.89 12.83
C ASN A 10 -6.41 5.77 12.37
N ASN A 11 -6.21 5.88 11.06
CA ASN A 11 -5.11 6.63 10.44
C ASN A 11 -3.76 6.32 11.12
N THR A 12 -3.45 5.03 11.27
CA THR A 12 -2.21 4.56 11.88
C THR A 12 -1.59 3.44 11.04
N VAL A 13 -0.28 3.37 11.00
CA VAL A 13 0.46 2.30 10.29
C VAL A 13 1.29 1.45 11.24
N PHE A 14 1.25 1.79 12.54
CA PHE A 14 1.99 1.11 13.59
C PHE A 14 1.11 0.91 14.83
N ASN A 15 1.57 0.02 15.71
CA ASN A 15 1.04 -0.16 17.06
C ASN A 15 -0.47 -0.50 17.10
N VAL A 16 -0.89 -1.44 16.24
CA VAL A 16 -2.25 -1.95 16.26
C VAL A 16 -2.50 -2.71 17.57
N PRO A 17 -3.50 -2.30 18.39
CA PRO A 17 -3.75 -2.93 19.68
C PRO A 17 -4.11 -4.41 19.51
N LEU A 18 -3.38 -5.29 20.19
CA LEU A 18 -3.65 -6.73 20.17
C LEU A 18 -5.07 -7.05 20.67
N SER A 19 -5.52 -6.33 21.70
CA SER A 19 -6.87 -6.47 22.26
C SER A 19 -7.99 -6.16 21.24
N HIS A 20 -7.74 -5.26 20.28
CA HIS A 20 -8.67 -5.00 19.18
C HIS A 20 -8.70 -6.19 18.20
N LEU A 21 -7.53 -6.69 17.80
CA LEU A 21 -7.41 -7.81 16.87
C LEU A 21 -8.08 -9.07 17.45
N GLN A 22 -7.81 -9.40 18.71
CA GLN A 22 -8.41 -10.57 19.37
C GLN A 22 -9.93 -10.58 19.37
N LYS A 23 -10.57 -9.40 19.39
CA LYS A 23 -12.04 -9.26 19.36
C LYS A 23 -12.63 -9.37 17.96
N HIS A 24 -11.88 -9.05 16.92
CA HIS A 24 -12.40 -8.90 15.55
C HIS A 24 -11.89 -9.96 14.58
N LEU A 25 -10.87 -10.75 14.96
CA LEU A 25 -10.40 -11.87 14.12
C LEU A 25 -11.35 -13.05 14.20
N THR A 26 -11.73 -13.57 13.05
CA THR A 26 -12.37 -14.87 12.92
C THR A 26 -11.41 -15.99 13.31
N GLU A 27 -11.88 -17.21 13.60
CA GLU A 27 -11.00 -18.34 13.92
C GLU A 27 -9.98 -18.64 12.80
N LYS A 28 -10.41 -18.52 11.54
CA LYS A 28 -9.49 -18.68 10.39
C LYS A 28 -8.40 -17.60 10.37
N GLU A 29 -8.77 -16.36 10.65
CA GLU A 29 -7.81 -15.25 10.71
C GLU A 29 -6.87 -15.36 11.91
N LYS A 30 -7.32 -15.88 13.04
CA LYS A 30 -6.47 -16.16 14.21
C LYS A 30 -5.34 -17.13 13.87
N ASN A 31 -5.65 -18.23 13.18
CA ASN A 31 -4.64 -19.19 12.75
C ASN A 31 -3.59 -18.56 11.80
N ILE A 32 -4.02 -17.70 10.90
CA ILE A 32 -3.12 -16.97 10.00
C ILE A 32 -2.28 -15.95 10.80
N PHE A 33 -2.91 -15.26 11.74
CA PHE A 33 -2.26 -14.29 12.61
C PHE A 33 -1.16 -14.92 13.46
N GLU A 34 -1.43 -16.06 14.10
CA GLU A 34 -0.42 -16.81 14.88
C GLU A 34 0.77 -17.25 13.99
N ARG A 35 0.49 -17.76 12.79
CA ARG A 35 1.56 -18.08 11.84
C ARG A 35 2.40 -16.86 11.45
N PHE A 36 1.80 -15.71 11.28
CA PHE A 36 2.53 -14.47 10.97
C PHE A 36 3.42 -14.01 12.13
N LEU A 37 3.02 -14.29 13.37
CA LEU A 37 3.86 -14.07 14.56
C LEU A 37 5.02 -15.08 14.60
N ASP A 38 4.75 -16.36 14.37
CA ASP A 38 5.76 -17.45 14.39
C ASP A 38 6.81 -17.25 13.30
N GLU A 39 6.39 -16.77 12.11
CA GLU A 39 7.27 -16.48 10.96
C GLU A 39 7.92 -15.09 11.05
N ASN A 40 7.71 -14.33 12.12
CA ASN A 40 8.19 -12.97 12.33
C ASN A 40 7.77 -11.97 11.22
N ILE A 41 6.66 -12.22 10.56
CA ILE A 41 6.02 -11.25 9.63
C ILE A 41 5.35 -10.15 10.44
N LEU A 42 4.80 -10.51 11.60
CA LEU A 42 4.28 -9.61 12.62
C LEU A 42 5.13 -9.68 13.88
N LEU A 43 5.33 -8.53 14.50
CA LEU A 43 6.01 -8.41 15.79
C LEU A 43 5.02 -7.94 16.85
N ARG A 44 5.03 -8.65 17.99
CA ARG A 44 4.29 -8.26 19.19
C ARG A 44 5.20 -7.45 20.10
N LYS A 45 4.71 -6.30 20.56
CA LYS A 45 5.40 -5.40 21.47
C LYS A 45 4.52 -5.08 22.68
N ASP A 46 5.10 -5.02 23.86
CA ASP A 46 4.45 -4.47 25.04
C ASP A 46 4.89 -3.02 25.25
N LEU A 47 3.94 -2.11 25.12
CA LEU A 47 4.15 -0.67 25.33
C LEU A 47 3.75 -0.24 26.76
N THR A 48 3.55 -1.18 27.68
CA THR A 48 3.19 -0.88 29.07
C THR A 48 4.35 -0.15 29.75
N PRO A 49 4.14 1.09 30.28
CA PRO A 49 5.18 1.77 31.04
C PRO A 49 5.54 0.95 32.29
N GLU A 50 6.83 0.85 32.62
CA GLU A 50 7.35 0.07 33.78
C GLU A 50 6.66 0.40 35.11
N ARG A 51 6.07 1.61 35.23
CA ARG A 51 5.37 2.07 36.45
C ARG A 51 3.90 1.63 36.57
N LYS A 52 3.33 0.98 35.54
CA LYS A 52 1.97 0.44 35.60
C LYS A 52 2.03 -1.01 36.08
N GLY A 53 1.17 -1.37 37.03
CA GLY A 53 1.14 -2.71 37.61
C GLY A 53 0.92 -3.83 36.57
N PRO A 54 1.17 -5.09 36.97
CA PRO A 54 1.26 -6.27 36.07
C PRO A 54 -0.03 -6.60 35.31
N PHE A 55 -1.15 -5.96 35.61
CA PHE A 55 -2.45 -6.21 34.97
C PHE A 55 -2.81 -5.26 33.84
N SER A 56 -1.97 -4.22 33.57
CA SER A 56 -2.23 -3.27 32.49
C SER A 56 -1.28 -3.50 31.31
N ARG A 57 -1.44 -4.61 30.58
CA ARG A 57 -0.67 -4.86 29.37
C ARG A 57 -1.21 -4.04 28.20
N ASN A 58 -0.36 -3.23 27.59
CA ASN A 58 -0.64 -2.50 26.37
C ASN A 58 0.12 -3.14 25.19
N GLU A 59 -0.34 -4.33 24.81
CA GLU A 59 0.30 -5.08 23.74
C GLU A 59 -0.18 -4.60 22.39
N VAL A 60 0.76 -4.38 21.49
CA VAL A 60 0.53 -3.94 20.12
C VAL A 60 1.22 -4.87 19.13
N VAL A 61 0.75 -4.83 17.90
CA VAL A 61 1.29 -5.59 16.79
C VAL A 61 1.73 -4.65 15.69
N ASN A 62 2.88 -4.94 15.10
CA ASN A 62 3.46 -4.22 13.97
C ASN A 62 3.86 -5.20 12.87
N PHE A 63 3.84 -4.76 11.61
CA PHE A 63 4.51 -5.48 10.54
C PHE A 63 6.04 -5.34 10.68
N THR A 64 6.76 -6.43 10.43
CA THR A 64 8.23 -6.44 10.41
C THR A 64 8.75 -5.73 9.15
N TYR A 65 8.03 -5.87 8.05
CA TYR A 65 8.40 -5.33 6.75
C TYR A 65 7.36 -4.32 6.26
N ASP A 66 7.78 -3.10 6.07
CA ASP A 66 6.91 -2.02 5.57
C ASP A 66 6.35 -2.34 4.18
N SER A 67 7.16 -2.90 3.29
CA SER A 67 6.74 -3.29 1.95
C SER A 67 5.59 -4.32 1.96
N PHE A 68 5.62 -5.27 2.90
CA PHE A 68 4.53 -6.24 3.03
C PHE A 68 3.25 -5.61 3.58
N ARG A 69 3.37 -4.68 4.55
CA ARG A 69 2.25 -3.87 5.02
C ARG A 69 1.61 -3.09 3.87
N ASP A 70 2.42 -2.39 3.07
CA ASP A 70 1.97 -1.52 1.98
C ASP A 70 1.33 -2.33 0.85
N TYR A 71 1.88 -3.52 0.55
CA TYR A 71 1.26 -4.50 -0.32
C TYR A 71 -0.13 -4.92 0.18
N LEU A 72 -0.28 -5.27 1.47
CA LEU A 72 -1.57 -5.66 2.03
C LEU A 72 -2.58 -4.50 2.07
N ILE A 73 -2.11 -3.26 2.29
CA ILE A 73 -2.96 -2.06 2.23
C ILE A 73 -3.48 -1.88 0.79
N SER A 74 -2.61 -1.95 -0.23
CA SER A 74 -3.03 -1.81 -1.62
C SER A 74 -4.03 -2.90 -2.03
N THR A 75 -3.77 -4.16 -1.64
CA THR A 75 -4.71 -5.28 -1.86
C THR A 75 -6.07 -5.01 -1.21
N TYR A 76 -6.09 -4.55 0.04
CA TYR A 76 -7.34 -4.23 0.73
C TYR A 76 -8.10 -3.09 0.05
N LEU A 77 -7.41 -2.06 -0.40
CA LEU A 77 -8.01 -0.94 -1.09
C LEU A 77 -8.67 -1.36 -2.41
N LEU A 78 -8.01 -2.19 -3.20
CA LEU A 78 -8.49 -2.60 -4.52
C LEU A 78 -9.49 -3.77 -4.45
N ASP A 79 -9.28 -4.75 -3.57
CA ASP A 79 -10.12 -5.95 -3.53
C ASP A 79 -11.35 -5.80 -2.62
N VAL A 80 -11.29 -4.91 -1.62
CA VAL A 80 -12.35 -4.76 -0.62
C VAL A 80 -13.01 -3.39 -0.68
N VAL A 81 -12.25 -2.31 -0.76
CA VAL A 81 -12.82 -0.96 -0.72
C VAL A 81 -13.38 -0.55 -2.08
N GLU A 82 -12.64 -0.78 -3.16
CA GLU A 82 -13.04 -0.40 -4.53
C GLU A 82 -14.40 -0.97 -4.93
N PRO A 83 -14.64 -2.30 -4.86
CA PRO A 83 -15.90 -2.89 -5.28
C PRO A 83 -17.10 -2.39 -4.48
N ASN A 84 -16.89 -2.00 -3.22
CA ASN A 84 -17.97 -1.57 -2.34
C ASN A 84 -18.17 -0.05 -2.34
N ASN A 85 -17.10 0.73 -2.50
CA ASN A 85 -17.16 2.19 -2.44
C ASN A 85 -15.97 2.85 -3.14
N TYR A 86 -16.12 3.08 -4.43
CA TYR A 86 -15.08 3.71 -5.24
C TYR A 86 -14.68 5.13 -4.76
N LEU A 87 -15.64 5.95 -4.33
CA LEU A 87 -15.34 7.29 -3.82
C LEU A 87 -14.49 7.24 -2.55
N LYS A 88 -14.71 6.21 -1.72
CA LYS A 88 -13.88 5.96 -0.55
C LYS A 88 -12.47 5.53 -0.96
N LEU A 89 -12.32 4.67 -1.98
CA LEU A 89 -11.00 4.34 -2.53
C LEU A 89 -10.27 5.59 -2.99
N GLU A 90 -10.92 6.44 -3.79
CA GLU A 90 -10.31 7.67 -4.30
C GLU A 90 -9.85 8.59 -3.17
N ALA A 91 -10.67 8.79 -2.15
CA ALA A 91 -10.33 9.60 -0.98
C ALA A 91 -9.11 9.03 -0.23
N LEU A 92 -9.10 7.71 0.07
CA LEU A 92 -8.01 7.04 0.78
C LEU A 92 -6.72 7.02 -0.05
N ALA A 93 -6.81 6.78 -1.36
CA ALA A 93 -5.65 6.81 -2.24
C ALA A 93 -5.00 8.21 -2.25
N LYS A 94 -5.80 9.28 -2.39
CA LYS A 94 -5.31 10.65 -2.32
C LYS A 94 -4.69 10.99 -0.97
N GLU A 95 -5.33 10.59 0.13
CA GLU A 95 -4.86 10.86 1.49
C GLU A 95 -3.52 10.15 1.78
N TYR A 96 -3.47 8.84 1.58
CA TYR A 96 -2.32 8.03 1.98
C TYR A 96 -1.13 8.12 1.02
N THR A 97 -1.33 8.59 -0.20
CA THR A 97 -0.24 8.87 -1.14
C THR A 97 0.07 10.35 -1.30
N ALA A 98 -0.51 11.23 -0.45
CA ALA A 98 -0.21 12.65 -0.45
C ALA A 98 1.27 12.91 -0.13
N LYS A 99 1.81 13.99 -0.67
CA LYS A 99 3.22 14.39 -0.45
C LYS A 99 3.51 14.54 1.05
N GLY A 100 4.53 13.83 1.50
CA GLY A 100 4.94 13.80 2.92
C GLY A 100 4.18 12.79 3.79
N HIS A 101 3.20 12.07 3.24
CA HIS A 101 2.57 10.98 3.97
C HIS A 101 3.52 9.76 4.02
N GLN A 102 3.62 9.12 5.19
CA GLN A 102 4.58 8.03 5.44
C GLN A 102 4.35 6.76 4.60
N LEU A 103 3.13 6.56 4.06
CA LEU A 103 2.82 5.42 3.18
C LEU A 103 3.10 5.70 1.71
N ARG A 104 3.32 6.97 1.30
CA ARG A 104 3.42 7.33 -0.12
C ARG A 104 4.41 6.46 -0.89
N GLU A 105 5.64 6.39 -0.39
CA GLU A 105 6.76 5.74 -1.10
C GLU A 105 6.56 4.23 -1.29
N GLY A 106 5.87 3.59 -0.35
CA GLY A 106 5.58 2.15 -0.44
C GLY A 106 4.24 1.85 -1.10
N LEU A 107 3.18 2.58 -0.76
CA LEU A 107 1.82 2.29 -1.22
C LEU A 107 1.61 2.65 -2.70
N ALA A 108 2.17 3.76 -3.19
CA ALA A 108 1.97 4.22 -4.56
C ALA A 108 2.43 3.18 -5.61
N PRO A 109 3.63 2.57 -5.51
CA PRO A 109 4.06 1.49 -6.40
C PRO A 109 3.10 0.30 -6.39
N PHE A 110 2.65 -0.15 -5.22
CA PHE A 110 1.74 -1.29 -5.13
C PHE A 110 0.35 -0.99 -5.71
N LEU A 111 -0.19 0.22 -5.51
CA LEU A 111 -1.42 0.64 -6.16
C LEU A 111 -1.29 0.64 -7.67
N PHE A 112 -0.17 1.15 -8.18
CA PHE A 112 0.11 1.16 -9.61
C PHE A 112 0.16 -0.25 -10.19
N VAL A 113 0.99 -1.13 -9.64
CA VAL A 113 1.18 -2.51 -10.12
C VAL A 113 -0.12 -3.31 -10.01
N HIS A 114 -0.84 -3.23 -8.89
CA HIS A 114 -2.11 -3.94 -8.72
C HIS A 114 -3.19 -3.46 -9.68
N ALA A 115 -3.34 -2.15 -9.88
CA ALA A 115 -4.33 -1.61 -10.82
C ALA A 115 -4.05 -2.07 -12.24
N ARG A 116 -2.78 -2.12 -12.65
CA ARG A 116 -2.34 -2.60 -13.97
C ARG A 116 -2.59 -4.10 -14.13
N ASN A 117 -2.14 -4.92 -13.19
CA ASN A 117 -2.32 -6.37 -13.25
C ASN A 117 -3.80 -6.79 -13.24
N SER A 118 -4.66 -6.07 -12.53
CA SER A 118 -6.11 -6.31 -12.54
C SER A 118 -6.82 -5.74 -13.76
N GLN A 119 -6.12 -5.00 -14.64
CA GLN A 119 -6.68 -4.29 -15.80
C GLN A 119 -7.88 -3.40 -15.44
N ASN A 120 -7.87 -2.85 -14.22
CA ASN A 120 -8.95 -2.00 -13.74
C ASN A 120 -8.78 -0.56 -14.26
N ASN A 121 -9.26 -0.32 -15.49
CA ASN A 121 -9.14 0.97 -16.16
C ASN A 121 -9.70 2.13 -15.33
N LYS A 122 -10.74 1.89 -14.53
CA LYS A 122 -11.33 2.92 -13.67
C LYS A 122 -10.34 3.36 -12.57
N VAL A 123 -9.65 2.40 -11.96
CA VAL A 123 -8.61 2.69 -10.95
C VAL A 123 -7.38 3.29 -11.63
N ILE A 124 -6.95 2.76 -12.77
CA ILE A 124 -5.82 3.30 -13.54
C ILE A 124 -6.06 4.77 -13.86
N ASN A 125 -7.24 5.13 -14.38
CA ASN A 125 -7.58 6.52 -14.68
C ASN A 125 -7.61 7.41 -13.44
N MET A 126 -8.04 6.88 -12.30
CA MET A 126 -8.04 7.63 -11.03
C MET A 126 -6.61 7.89 -10.54
N ILE A 127 -5.76 6.87 -10.50
CA ILE A 127 -4.39 7.05 -10.02
C ILE A 127 -3.53 7.86 -10.98
N SER A 128 -3.81 7.85 -12.29
CA SER A 128 -3.09 8.65 -13.29
C SER A 128 -3.24 10.17 -13.09
N CYS A 129 -4.26 10.60 -12.33
CA CYS A 129 -4.45 11.99 -11.93
C CYS A 129 -3.68 12.37 -10.66
N LEU A 130 -2.99 11.43 -10.00
CA LEU A 130 -2.25 11.70 -8.77
C LEU A 130 -0.83 12.19 -9.07
N ASP A 131 -0.31 13.05 -8.23
CA ASP A 131 0.97 13.76 -8.41
C ASP A 131 2.21 12.85 -8.46
N TRP A 132 2.09 11.64 -7.95
CA TRP A 132 3.17 10.65 -7.93
C TRP A 132 3.16 9.70 -9.15
N TYR A 133 2.07 9.73 -9.96
CA TYR A 133 1.89 8.70 -10.99
C TYR A 133 3.01 8.66 -12.03
N ALA A 134 3.46 9.82 -12.50
CA ALA A 134 4.53 9.89 -13.50
C ALA A 134 5.85 9.31 -12.96
N ASP A 135 6.19 9.60 -11.71
CA ASP A 135 7.41 9.10 -11.06
C ASP A 135 7.38 7.56 -10.92
N VAL A 136 6.24 7.02 -10.45
CA VAL A 136 6.06 5.57 -10.29
C VAL A 136 5.98 4.88 -11.66
N PHE A 137 5.29 5.49 -12.64
CA PHE A 137 5.23 4.99 -14.00
C PHE A 137 6.64 4.87 -14.60
N GLU A 138 7.48 5.89 -14.48
CA GLU A 138 8.87 5.86 -14.96
C GLU A 138 9.67 4.72 -14.33
N MET A 139 9.44 4.42 -13.05
CA MET A 139 10.15 3.34 -12.34
C MET A 139 9.71 1.93 -12.80
N PHE A 140 8.43 1.74 -13.09
CA PHE A 140 7.82 0.42 -13.24
C PHE A 140 7.32 0.09 -14.65
N ILE A 141 7.41 1.03 -15.60
CA ILE A 141 6.94 0.79 -16.98
C ILE A 141 7.61 -0.43 -17.63
N TRP A 142 8.85 -0.70 -17.28
CA TRP A 142 9.63 -1.82 -17.80
C TRP A 142 9.25 -3.20 -17.21
N ASP A 143 8.54 -3.18 -16.08
CA ASP A 143 8.05 -4.39 -15.41
C ASP A 143 6.59 -4.69 -15.78
N ILE A 144 5.97 -3.85 -16.63
CA ILE A 144 4.61 -4.07 -17.12
C ILE A 144 4.67 -4.99 -18.35
N ASP A 145 3.80 -5.98 -18.38
CA ASP A 145 3.63 -6.85 -19.56
C ASP A 145 3.25 -6.01 -20.79
N ASP A 146 3.92 -6.23 -21.91
CA ASP A 146 3.73 -5.49 -23.17
C ASP A 146 2.26 -5.41 -23.60
N VAL A 147 1.49 -6.46 -23.32
CA VAL A 147 0.05 -6.51 -23.66
C VAL A 147 -0.80 -5.54 -22.82
N LEU A 148 -0.27 -5.03 -21.72
CA LEU A 148 -0.93 -4.09 -20.83
C LEU A 148 -0.53 -2.63 -21.10
N ILE A 149 0.40 -2.38 -22.03
CA ILE A 149 0.83 -1.03 -22.41
C ILE A 149 -0.23 -0.40 -23.31
N THR A 150 -0.68 0.78 -22.92
CA THR A 150 -1.72 1.54 -23.60
C THR A 150 -1.14 2.65 -24.49
N GLN A 151 -1.96 3.24 -25.36
CA GLN A 151 -1.54 4.42 -26.13
C GLN A 151 -1.25 5.64 -25.24
N ASP A 152 -1.96 5.76 -24.12
CA ASP A 152 -1.72 6.81 -23.14
C ASP A 152 -0.36 6.64 -22.44
N ASP A 153 0.06 5.40 -22.19
CA ASP A 153 1.39 5.10 -21.66
C ASP A 153 2.48 5.52 -22.65
N ILE A 154 2.28 5.22 -23.93
CA ILE A 154 3.22 5.61 -24.99
C ILE A 154 3.29 7.15 -25.08
N ALA A 155 2.15 7.85 -24.98
CA ALA A 155 2.12 9.29 -24.95
C ALA A 155 2.84 9.87 -23.73
N LEU A 156 2.67 9.26 -22.55
CA LEU A 156 3.34 9.66 -21.33
C LEU A 156 4.86 9.47 -21.45
N VAL A 157 5.33 8.32 -21.94
CA VAL A 157 6.76 8.07 -22.22
C VAL A 157 7.32 9.15 -23.13
N LYS A 158 6.65 9.45 -24.23
CA LYS A 158 7.07 10.51 -25.15
C LYS A 158 7.17 11.87 -24.48
N SER A 159 6.23 12.21 -23.61
CA SER A 159 6.24 13.48 -22.87
C SER A 159 7.40 13.57 -21.88
N ILE A 160 7.71 12.47 -21.19
CA ILE A 160 8.83 12.38 -20.26
C ILE A 160 10.18 12.54 -21.01
N LEU A 161 10.32 11.83 -22.14
CA LEU A 161 11.53 11.94 -22.97
C LEU A 161 11.71 13.31 -23.63
N ALA A 162 10.64 14.03 -23.89
CA ALA A 162 10.67 15.37 -24.46
C ALA A 162 10.89 16.47 -23.39
N SER A 163 10.81 16.15 -22.10
CA SER A 163 11.10 17.08 -21.02
C SER A 163 12.62 17.34 -20.98
N ASP A 164 13.02 18.61 -20.74
CA ASP A 164 14.43 19.04 -20.70
C ASP A 164 15.27 18.43 -19.54
N GLN A 165 14.65 17.58 -18.74
CA GLN A 165 15.36 16.74 -17.79
C GLN A 165 15.47 15.34 -18.40
N PRO A 166 16.62 15.01 -19.07
CA PRO A 166 16.91 13.64 -19.46
C PRO A 166 17.15 12.84 -18.19
N GLY A 167 16.05 12.47 -17.58
CA GLY A 167 16.05 11.71 -16.34
C GLY A 167 16.52 10.29 -16.59
N TYR A 168 16.37 9.52 -15.60
CA TYR A 168 16.65 8.10 -15.45
C TYR A 168 16.25 7.20 -16.65
N MET A 169 15.18 7.54 -17.39
CA MET A 169 14.73 6.80 -18.58
C MET A 169 15.71 6.83 -19.74
N ALA A 170 16.32 7.98 -20.05
CA ALA A 170 17.26 8.07 -21.16
C ALA A 170 18.50 7.16 -20.95
N ASN A 171 18.89 6.95 -19.70
CA ASN A 171 20.02 6.08 -19.35
C ASN A 171 19.66 4.57 -19.37
N LYS A 172 18.38 4.20 -19.20
CA LYS A 172 17.93 2.81 -19.28
C LYS A 172 17.63 2.32 -20.70
N LEU A 173 17.34 3.25 -21.63
CA LEU A 173 17.09 2.92 -23.04
C LEU A 173 18.36 2.65 -23.85
N ILE A 174 19.55 2.88 -23.28
CA ILE A 174 20.85 2.75 -23.96
C ILE A 174 21.56 1.42 -23.60
N LEU A 175 20.98 0.61 -22.72
CA LEU A 175 21.47 -0.72 -22.37
C LEU A 175 20.63 -1.83 -23.01
#